data_96fd51200b20dbd335d328a06fd17572
#
_entry.id   96fd51200b20dbd335d328a06fd17572
#
_cell.length_a   1.000
_cell.length_b   1.000
_cell.length_c   1.000
_cell.angle_alpha   90.00
_cell.angle_beta   90.00
_cell.angle_gamma   90.00
#
_symmetry.space_group_name_H-M   'P 1'
#
loop_
_entity.id
_entity.type
_entity.pdbx_description
1 polymer ?
#
loop_
_entity_poly.entity_id
_entity_poly.type
_entity_poly.pdbx_seq_one_letter_code
_entity_poly.pdbx_strand_id
1 'polypeptide(L)'
;MSEEFIRGLGLDENGEFITPLAAMSSRQWVESRLSSYINKEVVDVNTPGGSAIQMSSFGLKATGARTEEAFGKAFNNGKKLRFLNTDGSMDVILSVNFFRHILPKEYLDDNHNIKVSYGTVKKYLLDKGIIGENSTPQGIGYRIPTQGLSSTFSFKVVDVLPDRFGDTIVVPDEFTAMTGSDFDVDKLYIAMLNYD
;
A
#
# COMPACT_ATOMS: atom_id res chain seq x y z
N MET A 1 -13.64 -20.41 5.24
CA MET A 1 -14.49 -21.40 4.51
C MET A 1 -15.75 -21.64 5.36
N SER A 2 -16.96 -21.63 4.77
CA SER A 2 -18.17 -21.90 5.55
C SER A 2 -18.26 -23.40 5.89
N GLU A 3 -18.83 -23.75 7.06
CA GLU A 3 -19.02 -25.16 7.46
C GLU A 3 -19.88 -25.94 6.47
N GLU A 4 -20.84 -25.28 5.83
CA GLU A 4 -21.65 -25.88 4.76
C GLU A 4 -20.83 -26.31 3.54
N PHE A 5 -19.80 -25.51 3.20
CA PHE A 5 -18.88 -25.86 2.11
C PHE A 5 -18.06 -27.11 2.46
N ILE A 6 -17.54 -27.18 3.68
CA ILE A 6 -16.75 -28.34 4.15
C ILE A 6 -17.60 -29.60 4.17
N ARG A 7 -18.83 -29.51 4.66
CA ARG A 7 -19.80 -30.66 4.63
C ARG A 7 -20.13 -31.08 3.22
N GLY A 8 -20.27 -30.12 2.29
CA GLY A 8 -20.56 -30.41 0.87
C GLY A 8 -19.41 -31.07 0.12
N LEU A 9 -18.19 -31.00 0.63
CA LEU A 9 -17.01 -31.64 0.04
C LEU A 9 -16.93 -33.18 0.32
N GLY A 10 -17.72 -33.70 1.28
CA GLY A 10 -17.67 -35.10 1.64
C GLY A 10 -16.28 -35.52 2.17
N LEU A 11 -15.75 -34.72 3.12
CA LEU A 11 -14.49 -35.04 3.79
C LEU A 11 -14.74 -35.90 5.03
N ASP A 12 -13.80 -36.78 5.33
CA ASP A 12 -13.77 -37.54 6.59
C ASP A 12 -13.22 -36.69 7.77
N GLU A 13 -13.11 -37.29 8.95
CA GLU A 13 -12.61 -36.63 10.16
C GLU A 13 -11.13 -36.17 10.05
N ASN A 14 -10.38 -36.73 9.09
CA ASN A 14 -8.98 -36.41 8.82
C ASN A 14 -8.84 -35.33 7.72
N GLY A 15 -9.95 -34.89 7.10
CA GLY A 15 -9.96 -33.95 5.98
C GLY A 15 -9.68 -34.58 4.62
N GLU A 16 -9.75 -35.90 4.51
CA GLU A 16 -9.61 -36.63 3.24
C GLU A 16 -10.98 -36.83 2.58
N PHE A 17 -10.99 -36.88 1.25
CA PHE A 17 -12.22 -37.17 0.50
C PHE A 17 -12.69 -38.59 0.71
N ILE A 18 -13.90 -38.78 1.25
CA ILE A 18 -14.54 -40.10 1.43
C ILE A 18 -14.68 -40.84 0.07
N THR A 19 -14.99 -40.07 -0.97
CA THR A 19 -15.03 -40.56 -2.35
C THR A 19 -13.95 -39.93 -3.18
N PRO A 20 -13.14 -40.64 -3.96
CA PRO A 20 -12.14 -40.05 -4.82
C PRO A 20 -12.74 -38.99 -5.73
N LEU A 21 -12.10 -37.82 -5.82
CA LEU A 21 -12.61 -36.69 -6.60
C LEU A 21 -12.95 -37.06 -8.04
N ALA A 22 -12.19 -37.99 -8.64
CA ALA A 22 -12.44 -38.47 -10.00
C ALA A 22 -13.76 -39.23 -10.16
N ALA A 23 -14.28 -39.84 -9.07
CA ALA A 23 -15.53 -40.60 -9.06
C ALA A 23 -16.76 -39.80 -8.62
N MET A 24 -16.58 -38.55 -8.22
CA MET A 24 -17.67 -37.68 -7.79
C MET A 24 -18.49 -37.19 -8.97
N SER A 25 -19.81 -37.26 -8.90
CA SER A 25 -20.71 -36.67 -9.87
C SER A 25 -20.63 -35.13 -9.89
N SER A 26 -20.23 -34.53 -8.76
CA SER A 26 -20.03 -33.09 -8.58
C SER A 26 -18.60 -32.61 -8.82
N ARG A 27 -17.74 -33.44 -9.42
CA ARG A 27 -16.31 -33.15 -9.62
C ARG A 27 -16.04 -31.76 -10.21
N GLN A 28 -16.71 -31.42 -11.30
CA GLN A 28 -16.49 -30.14 -11.97
C GLN A 28 -16.86 -28.95 -11.08
N TRP A 29 -17.88 -29.08 -10.25
CA TRP A 29 -18.27 -28.06 -9.30
C TRP A 29 -17.23 -27.91 -8.20
N VAL A 30 -16.73 -29.01 -7.65
CA VAL A 30 -15.68 -29.02 -6.61
C VAL A 30 -14.38 -28.43 -7.18
N GLU A 31 -13.95 -28.87 -8.35
CA GLU A 31 -12.75 -28.33 -9.04
C GLU A 31 -12.87 -26.82 -9.29
N SER A 32 -14.02 -26.36 -9.76
CA SER A 32 -14.27 -24.93 -9.99
C SER A 32 -14.19 -24.12 -8.69
N ARG A 33 -14.76 -24.64 -7.59
CA ARG A 33 -14.72 -23.96 -6.29
C ARG A 33 -13.30 -23.94 -5.69
N LEU A 34 -12.57 -25.04 -5.77
CA LEU A 34 -11.19 -25.12 -5.33
C LEU A 34 -10.30 -24.17 -6.16
N SER A 35 -10.46 -24.17 -7.48
CA SER A 35 -9.73 -23.26 -8.36
C SER A 35 -10.06 -21.78 -8.06
N SER A 36 -11.32 -21.46 -7.83
CA SER A 36 -11.73 -20.10 -7.44
C SER A 36 -11.12 -19.68 -6.10
N TYR A 37 -11.07 -20.61 -5.13
CA TYR A 37 -10.47 -20.33 -3.83
C TYR A 37 -8.95 -20.14 -3.94
N ILE A 38 -8.27 -21.06 -4.66
CA ILE A 38 -6.82 -20.96 -4.90
C ILE A 38 -6.48 -19.65 -5.64
N ASN A 39 -7.23 -19.32 -6.69
CA ASN A 39 -7.01 -18.07 -7.41
C ASN A 39 -7.15 -16.86 -6.48
N LYS A 40 -8.18 -16.82 -5.66
CA LYS A 40 -8.43 -15.70 -4.74
C LYS A 40 -7.36 -15.56 -3.65
N GLU A 41 -6.90 -16.67 -3.07
CA GLU A 41 -6.03 -16.66 -1.90
C GLU A 41 -4.54 -16.75 -2.25
N VAL A 42 -4.20 -17.29 -3.44
CA VAL A 42 -2.82 -17.56 -3.83
C VAL A 42 -2.40 -16.80 -5.09
N VAL A 43 -3.28 -16.71 -6.10
CA VAL A 43 -2.94 -16.07 -7.39
C VAL A 43 -3.29 -14.59 -7.38
N ASP A 44 -4.51 -14.26 -6.95
CA ASP A 44 -4.99 -12.88 -6.85
C ASP A 44 -4.81 -12.36 -5.41
N VAL A 45 -3.58 -12.42 -4.90
CA VAL A 45 -3.26 -11.85 -3.59
C VAL A 45 -3.59 -10.37 -3.62
N ASN A 46 -4.57 -9.99 -2.81
CA ASN A 46 -4.96 -8.59 -2.64
C ASN A 46 -3.86 -7.85 -1.88
N THR A 47 -2.81 -7.43 -2.58
CA THR A 47 -1.79 -6.56 -2.00
C THR A 47 -2.41 -5.19 -1.71
N PRO A 48 -2.35 -4.70 -0.46
CA PRO A 48 -2.77 -3.34 -0.16
C PRO A 48 -1.95 -2.34 -0.98
N GLY A 49 -2.58 -1.23 -1.36
CA GLY A 49 -1.96 -0.22 -2.21
C GLY A 49 -3.00 0.47 -3.08
N GLY A 50 -2.58 0.99 -4.20
CA GLY A 50 -3.48 1.66 -5.14
C GLY A 50 -2.77 2.60 -6.09
N SER A 51 -3.56 3.42 -6.80
CA SER A 51 -3.01 4.50 -7.61
C SER A 51 -2.84 5.75 -6.77
N ALA A 52 -1.67 6.37 -6.84
CA ALA A 52 -1.36 7.63 -6.17
C ALA A 52 -1.10 8.75 -7.20
N ILE A 53 -1.42 9.98 -6.81
CA ILE A 53 -1.07 11.18 -7.55
C ILE A 53 0.34 11.59 -7.11
N GLN A 54 1.28 11.59 -8.05
CA GLN A 54 2.67 11.91 -7.78
C GLN A 54 2.86 13.41 -7.57
N MET A 55 3.57 13.77 -6.53
CA MET A 55 4.03 15.14 -6.25
C MET A 55 5.54 15.12 -6.01
N SER A 56 6.29 16.00 -6.67
CA SER A 56 7.71 16.20 -6.37
C SER A 56 7.88 16.90 -5.00
N SER A 57 8.92 16.49 -4.26
CA SER A 57 9.31 17.18 -3.03
C SER A 57 9.71 18.64 -3.26
N PHE A 58 10.15 18.98 -4.48
CA PHE A 58 10.37 20.36 -4.89
C PHE A 58 9.10 21.21 -4.82
N GLY A 59 7.94 20.64 -5.19
CA GLY A 59 6.64 21.30 -5.06
C GLY A 59 6.30 21.70 -3.63
N LEU A 60 6.81 20.98 -2.64
CA LEU A 60 6.68 21.34 -1.22
C LEU A 60 7.53 22.56 -0.84
N LYS A 61 8.58 22.87 -1.60
CA LYS A 61 9.46 24.02 -1.40
C LYS A 61 9.00 25.26 -2.18
N ALA A 62 8.33 25.06 -3.33
CA ALA A 62 8.02 26.13 -4.28
C ALA A 62 6.78 26.96 -3.91
N THR A 63 5.99 26.56 -2.92
CA THR A 63 4.71 27.21 -2.56
C THR A 63 4.87 28.42 -1.65
N GLY A 64 5.88 29.28 -1.89
CA GLY A 64 6.05 30.58 -1.24
C GLY A 64 6.34 30.54 0.27
N ALA A 65 7.03 31.56 0.77
CA ALA A 65 7.65 31.59 2.12
C ALA A 65 6.74 31.25 3.32
N ARG A 66 5.43 31.38 3.22
CA ARG A 66 4.50 30.98 4.31
C ARG A 66 4.15 29.50 4.33
N THR A 67 4.21 28.84 3.18
CA THR A 67 3.92 27.41 3.04
C THR A 67 5.18 26.57 3.19
N GLU A 68 6.33 27.07 2.79
CA GLU A 68 7.64 26.42 2.91
C GLU A 68 8.01 26.11 4.36
N GLU A 69 7.84 27.07 5.28
CA GLU A 69 8.08 26.85 6.71
C GLU A 69 7.05 25.91 7.34
N ALA A 70 5.79 25.98 6.92
CA ALA A 70 4.74 25.12 7.47
C ALA A 70 4.81 23.70 6.92
N PHE A 71 5.07 23.50 5.62
CA PHE A 71 5.18 22.18 5.01
C PHE A 71 6.53 21.52 5.31
N GLY A 72 7.64 22.24 5.17
CA GLY A 72 8.97 21.70 5.45
C GLY A 72 9.19 21.34 6.92
N LYS A 73 8.55 22.07 7.87
CA LYS A 73 8.58 21.73 9.29
C LYS A 73 7.53 20.68 9.67
N ALA A 74 6.43 20.59 8.92
CA ALA A 74 5.33 19.68 9.22
C ALA A 74 5.60 18.24 8.76
N PHE A 75 6.39 18.06 7.70
CA PHE A 75 6.65 16.75 7.11
C PHE A 75 8.14 16.42 7.15
N ASN A 76 8.45 15.18 7.54
CA ASN A 76 9.80 14.66 7.66
C ASN A 76 10.74 15.59 8.47
N ASN A 77 10.22 16.35 9.42
CA ASN A 77 10.97 17.32 10.24
C ASN A 77 11.82 18.30 9.41
N GLY A 78 11.35 18.65 8.21
CA GLY A 78 12.08 19.53 7.29
C GLY A 78 13.26 18.89 6.55
N LYS A 79 13.48 17.57 6.73
CA LYS A 79 14.56 16.88 6.06
C LYS A 79 14.22 16.58 4.60
N LYS A 80 15.23 16.64 3.73
CA LYS A 80 15.09 16.24 2.33
C LYS A 80 14.78 14.75 2.23
N LEU A 81 13.88 14.37 1.32
CA LEU A 81 13.65 12.97 0.95
C LEU A 81 14.88 12.43 0.22
N ARG A 82 15.35 11.25 0.62
CA ARG A 82 16.50 10.59 -0.02
C ARG A 82 16.01 9.77 -1.21
N PHE A 83 16.64 9.99 -2.34
CA PHE A 83 16.37 9.23 -3.56
C PHE A 83 16.85 7.77 -3.46
N LEU A 84 17.99 7.55 -2.80
CA LEU A 84 18.55 6.22 -2.62
C LEU A 84 19.08 6.06 -1.19
N ASN A 85 18.51 5.12 -0.47
CA ASN A 85 18.98 4.69 0.83
C ASN A 85 20.00 3.54 0.70
N THR A 86 20.67 3.20 1.79
CA THR A 86 21.64 2.08 1.84
C THR A 86 21.00 0.72 1.55
N ASP A 87 19.70 0.59 1.78
CA ASP A 87 18.89 -0.60 1.52
C ASP A 87 18.29 -0.63 0.09
N GLY A 88 18.65 0.34 -0.75
CA GLY A 88 18.15 0.46 -2.12
C GLY A 88 16.75 1.06 -2.24
N SER A 89 16.13 1.46 -1.14
CA SER A 89 14.79 2.08 -1.15
C SER A 89 14.86 3.59 -1.33
N MET A 90 13.76 4.18 -1.76
CA MET A 90 13.53 5.61 -1.86
C MET A 90 12.65 6.10 -0.71
N ASP A 91 12.95 7.26 -0.14
CA ASP A 91 12.08 7.89 0.85
C ASP A 91 10.84 8.48 0.15
N VAL A 92 9.65 8.20 0.68
CA VAL A 92 8.41 8.81 0.21
C VAL A 92 7.56 9.29 1.37
N ILE A 93 6.62 10.18 1.07
CA ILE A 93 5.55 10.56 2.00
C ILE A 93 4.22 10.14 1.35
N LEU A 94 3.41 9.37 2.06
CA LEU A 94 2.11 8.90 1.60
C LEU A 94 0.97 9.55 2.38
N SER A 95 -0.19 9.65 1.76
CA SER A 95 -1.39 9.99 2.51
C SER A 95 -1.74 8.90 3.53
N VAL A 96 -2.27 9.28 4.70
CA VAL A 96 -2.77 8.35 5.71
C VAL A 96 -3.83 7.40 5.16
N ASN A 97 -4.48 7.75 4.06
CA ASN A 97 -5.49 6.91 3.40
C ASN A 97 -4.94 5.55 2.95
N PHE A 98 -3.66 5.46 2.60
CA PHE A 98 -3.02 4.20 2.21
C PHE A 98 -2.82 3.22 3.38
N PHE A 99 -2.94 3.70 4.61
CA PHE A 99 -2.75 2.89 5.81
C PHE A 99 -4.06 2.44 6.48
N ARG A 100 -5.23 2.71 5.89
CA ARG A 100 -6.53 2.37 6.47
C ARG A 100 -6.66 0.89 6.86
N HIS A 101 -6.07 0.00 6.08
CA HIS A 101 -6.16 -1.45 6.29
C HIS A 101 -5.40 -1.95 7.53
N ILE A 102 -4.43 -1.17 8.02
CA ILE A 102 -3.63 -1.51 9.21
C ILE A 102 -4.00 -0.70 10.45
N LEU A 103 -4.91 0.26 10.30
CA LEU A 103 -5.38 1.04 11.45
C LEU A 103 -6.35 0.21 12.32
N PRO A 104 -6.32 0.40 13.65
CA PRO A 104 -7.31 -0.19 14.52
C PRO A 104 -8.73 0.16 14.11
N LYS A 105 -9.66 -0.79 14.23
CA LYS A 105 -11.08 -0.58 13.87
C LYS A 105 -11.70 0.61 14.61
N GLU A 106 -11.23 0.89 15.83
CA GLU A 106 -11.64 2.04 16.61
C GLU A 106 -11.26 3.40 16.01
N TYR A 107 -10.30 3.44 15.08
CA TYR A 107 -9.88 4.65 14.35
C TYR A 107 -10.70 4.90 13.08
N LEU A 108 -11.51 3.92 12.69
CA LEU A 108 -12.31 3.95 11.47
C LEU A 108 -13.81 4.05 11.80
N ASP A 109 -14.57 4.69 10.91
CA ASP A 109 -16.03 4.67 10.93
C ASP A 109 -16.59 3.42 10.23
N ASP A 110 -17.91 3.27 10.20
CA ASP A 110 -18.60 2.16 9.55
C ASP A 110 -18.35 2.10 8.03
N ASN A 111 -17.94 3.21 7.42
CA ASN A 111 -17.57 3.32 6.01
C ASN A 111 -16.06 3.19 5.78
N HIS A 112 -15.30 2.75 6.78
CA HIS A 112 -13.84 2.63 6.75
C HIS A 112 -13.09 3.95 6.52
N ASN A 113 -13.68 5.10 6.84
CA ASN A 113 -13.00 6.38 6.83
C ASN A 113 -12.35 6.64 8.20
N ILE A 114 -11.24 7.39 8.17
CA ILE A 114 -10.52 7.76 9.38
C ILE A 114 -11.34 8.78 10.17
N LYS A 115 -11.76 8.43 11.40
CA LYS A 115 -12.55 9.30 12.29
C LYS A 115 -11.75 10.00 13.38
N VAL A 116 -10.49 9.60 13.55
CA VAL A 116 -9.59 10.18 14.55
C VAL A 116 -8.71 11.28 13.95
N SER A 117 -8.07 12.07 14.81
CA SER A 117 -7.21 13.16 14.32
C SER A 117 -5.99 12.62 13.56
N TYR A 118 -5.53 13.38 12.56
CA TYR A 118 -4.30 13.09 11.83
C TYR A 118 -3.09 12.84 12.77
N GLY A 119 -2.95 13.64 13.82
CA GLY A 119 -1.86 13.47 14.79
C GLY A 119 -1.90 12.12 15.52
N THR A 120 -3.11 11.60 15.81
CA THR A 120 -3.31 10.28 16.42
C THR A 120 -2.86 9.17 15.47
N VAL A 121 -3.26 9.25 14.20
CA VAL A 121 -2.85 8.27 13.17
C VAL A 121 -1.34 8.29 12.97
N LYS A 122 -0.76 9.49 12.78
CA LYS A 122 0.69 9.65 12.60
C LYS A 122 1.48 9.07 13.77
N LYS A 123 1.05 9.37 15.01
CA LYS A 123 1.67 8.82 16.23
C LYS A 123 1.60 7.30 16.24
N TYR A 124 0.43 6.72 15.97
CA TYR A 124 0.26 5.26 15.93
C TYR A 124 1.22 4.60 14.92
N LEU A 125 1.32 5.14 13.71
CA LEU A 125 2.20 4.61 12.66
C LEU A 125 3.69 4.72 13.03
N LEU A 126 4.08 5.82 13.71
CA LEU A 126 5.43 6.01 14.24
C LEU A 126 5.75 5.03 15.38
N ASP A 127 4.84 4.88 16.35
CA ASP A 127 5.01 4.00 17.51
C ASP A 127 5.11 2.52 17.09
N LYS A 128 4.45 2.15 16.00
CA LYS A 128 4.54 0.82 15.38
C LYS A 128 5.78 0.64 14.50
N GLY A 129 6.57 1.69 14.26
CA GLY A 129 7.72 1.65 13.36
C GLY A 129 7.36 1.46 11.87
N ILE A 130 6.09 1.66 11.52
CA ILE A 130 5.62 1.54 10.14
C ILE A 130 6.13 2.70 9.29
N ILE A 131 6.21 3.90 9.85
CA ILE A 131 6.76 5.07 9.20
C ILE A 131 7.95 5.62 9.97
N GLY A 132 8.77 6.43 9.31
CA GLY A 132 9.93 7.11 9.91
C GLY A 132 11.25 6.76 9.23
N GLU A 133 12.32 7.42 9.65
CA GLU A 133 13.65 7.24 9.04
C GLU A 133 14.22 5.83 9.17
N ASN A 134 13.87 5.14 10.23
CA ASN A 134 14.33 3.78 10.53
C ASN A 134 13.33 2.70 10.10
N SER A 135 12.24 3.07 9.40
CA SER A 135 11.31 2.09 8.87
C SER A 135 11.98 1.25 7.77
N THR A 136 11.55 0.00 7.66
CA THR A 136 11.97 -0.89 6.57
C THR A 136 11.28 -0.53 5.26
N PRO A 137 11.78 -0.96 4.09
CA PRO A 137 11.08 -0.82 2.82
C PRO A 137 9.67 -1.43 2.92
N GLN A 138 8.64 -0.67 2.53
CA GLN A 138 7.24 -1.03 2.74
C GLN A 138 6.49 -1.37 1.47
N GLY A 139 7.07 -1.10 0.33
CA GLY A 139 6.36 -1.35 -0.90
C GLY A 139 7.17 -1.13 -2.14
N ILE A 140 6.50 -1.38 -3.25
CA ILE A 140 7.01 -1.18 -4.60
C ILE A 140 6.10 -0.19 -5.31
N GLY A 141 6.69 0.84 -5.90
CA GLY A 141 6.01 1.76 -6.78
C GLY A 141 6.39 1.51 -8.24
N TYR A 142 5.45 1.71 -9.15
CA TYR A 142 5.71 1.63 -10.58
C TYR A 142 4.84 2.60 -11.37
N ARG A 143 5.41 3.10 -12.48
CA ARG A 143 4.74 4.01 -13.42
C ARG A 143 4.32 3.25 -14.66
N ILE A 144 3.15 3.57 -15.21
CA ILE A 144 2.66 3.05 -16.49
C ILE A 144 2.56 4.21 -17.48
N PRO A 145 3.09 4.06 -18.71
CA PRO A 145 3.80 2.89 -19.25
C PRO A 145 5.19 2.69 -18.66
N THR A 146 5.57 1.43 -18.44
CA THR A 146 6.92 1.08 -17.99
C THR A 146 7.90 1.29 -19.15
N GLN A 147 8.76 2.29 -19.05
CA GLN A 147 9.74 2.61 -20.07
C GLN A 147 11.10 1.94 -19.80
N GLY A 148 11.23 1.17 -18.73
CA GLY A 148 12.44 0.47 -18.33
C GLY A 148 12.47 0.13 -16.84
N LEU A 149 13.61 -0.37 -16.35
CA LEU A 149 13.82 -0.69 -14.93
C LEU A 149 13.64 0.53 -14.01
N SER A 150 13.91 1.75 -14.52
CA SER A 150 13.70 3.00 -13.81
C SER A 150 12.24 3.33 -13.49
N SER A 151 11.29 2.61 -14.11
CA SER A 151 9.86 2.79 -13.85
C SER A 151 9.38 2.05 -12.59
N THR A 152 10.22 1.24 -11.98
CA THR A 152 9.90 0.47 -10.77
C THR A 152 10.92 0.76 -9.67
N PHE A 153 10.46 0.99 -8.45
CA PHE A 153 11.31 1.30 -7.32
C PHE A 153 10.75 0.73 -6.03
N SER A 154 11.64 0.40 -5.10
CA SER A 154 11.28 0.10 -3.72
C SER A 154 11.24 1.39 -2.90
N PHE A 155 10.30 1.50 -1.99
CA PHE A 155 10.17 2.69 -1.17
C PHE A 155 9.95 2.38 0.32
N LYS A 156 10.30 3.36 1.14
CA LYS A 156 9.93 3.42 2.54
C LYS A 156 9.23 4.74 2.85
N VAL A 157 8.24 4.68 3.72
CA VAL A 157 7.45 5.85 4.10
C VAL A 157 8.09 6.51 5.30
N VAL A 158 8.63 7.71 5.10
CA VAL A 158 9.30 8.46 6.18
C VAL A 158 8.35 9.37 6.95
N ASP A 159 7.24 9.76 6.32
CA ASP A 159 6.19 10.56 6.96
C ASP A 159 4.85 10.35 6.24
N VAL A 160 3.77 10.89 6.78
CA VAL A 160 2.43 10.81 6.19
C VAL A 160 1.81 12.18 5.98
N LEU A 161 0.95 12.30 4.95
CA LEU A 161 0.09 13.44 4.69
C LEU A 161 -1.28 13.24 5.34
N PRO A 162 -1.96 14.33 5.76
CA PRO A 162 -3.36 14.27 6.17
C PRO A 162 -4.28 13.68 5.10
N ASP A 163 -5.42 13.13 5.52
CA ASP A 163 -6.46 12.51 4.68
C ASP A 163 -6.96 13.42 3.55
N ARG A 164 -7.02 14.73 3.78
CA ARG A 164 -7.42 15.74 2.78
C ARG A 164 -6.53 15.78 1.53
N PHE A 165 -5.34 15.18 1.57
CA PHE A 165 -4.48 15.03 0.39
C PHE A 165 -4.89 13.84 -0.49
N GLY A 166 -5.97 13.13 -0.14
CA GLY A 166 -6.47 12.00 -0.93
C GLY A 166 -5.40 10.94 -1.15
N ASP A 167 -5.21 10.55 -2.40
CA ASP A 167 -4.28 9.49 -2.78
C ASP A 167 -2.95 10.06 -3.29
N THR A 168 -2.37 11.02 -2.56
CA THR A 168 -1.12 11.68 -2.94
C THR A 168 0.10 10.94 -2.40
N ILE A 169 1.12 10.81 -3.25
CA ILE A 169 2.47 10.39 -2.89
C ILE A 169 3.47 11.51 -3.19
N VAL A 170 4.33 11.83 -2.24
CA VAL A 170 5.45 12.76 -2.44
C VAL A 170 6.72 11.96 -2.63
N VAL A 171 7.42 12.21 -3.72
CA VAL A 171 8.66 11.55 -4.13
C VAL A 171 9.81 12.55 -4.18
N PRO A 172 11.08 12.11 -4.06
CA PRO A 172 12.25 12.97 -4.23
C PRO A 172 12.28 13.64 -5.61
N ASP A 173 12.91 14.82 -5.69
CA ASP A 173 13.08 15.57 -6.93
C ASP A 173 13.84 14.76 -8.00
N GLU A 174 14.82 14.00 -7.55
CA GLU A 174 15.66 13.17 -8.40
C GLU A 174 14.84 12.09 -9.14
N PHE A 175 13.79 11.56 -8.49
CA PHE A 175 12.90 10.58 -9.10
C PHE A 175 12.10 11.19 -10.25
N THR A 176 11.58 12.39 -10.08
CA THR A 176 10.84 13.09 -11.14
C THR A 176 11.74 13.41 -12.34
N ALA A 177 12.99 13.81 -12.08
CA ALA A 177 13.97 14.04 -13.13
C ALA A 177 14.35 12.74 -13.88
N MET A 178 14.52 11.63 -13.14
CA MET A 178 14.89 10.34 -13.72
C MET A 178 13.77 9.75 -14.60
N THR A 179 12.52 9.89 -14.18
CA THR A 179 11.37 9.34 -14.90
C THR A 179 10.88 10.24 -16.03
N GLY A 180 11.47 11.45 -16.18
CA GLY A 180 11.00 12.46 -17.14
C GLY A 180 9.55 12.86 -16.89
N SER A 181 9.11 12.81 -15.62
CA SER A 181 7.79 13.24 -15.25
C SER A 181 7.68 14.74 -15.47
N ASP A 182 6.76 15.13 -16.33
CA ASP A 182 6.33 16.53 -16.41
C ASP A 182 5.60 16.86 -15.11
N PHE A 183 5.53 18.14 -14.76
CA PHE A 183 4.78 18.59 -13.55
C PHE A 183 3.26 18.51 -13.76
N ASP A 184 2.78 17.74 -14.72
CA ASP A 184 1.39 17.36 -14.88
C ASP A 184 1.04 16.19 -13.94
N VAL A 185 -0.23 15.84 -13.86
CA VAL A 185 -0.76 14.87 -12.91
C VAL A 185 -0.34 13.45 -13.31
N ASP A 186 0.87 13.06 -12.90
CA ASP A 186 1.34 11.69 -13.07
C ASP A 186 0.71 10.76 -12.04
N LYS A 187 0.24 9.60 -12.52
CA LYS A 187 -0.22 8.51 -11.66
C LYS A 187 0.91 7.53 -11.41
N LEU A 188 1.05 7.17 -10.14
CA LEU A 188 1.96 6.15 -9.68
C LEU A 188 1.16 5.01 -9.06
N TYR A 189 1.45 3.79 -9.45
CA TYR A 189 0.85 2.62 -8.83
C TYR A 189 1.75 2.11 -7.72
N ILE A 190 1.17 1.80 -6.58
CA ILE A 190 1.90 1.30 -5.42
C ILE A 190 1.29 0.00 -4.92
N ALA A 191 2.15 -0.93 -4.55
CA ALA A 191 1.82 -2.12 -3.78
C ALA A 191 2.59 -2.06 -2.46
N MET A 192 1.91 -2.28 -1.35
CA MET A 192 2.47 -2.20 -0.01
C MET A 192 2.51 -3.57 0.66
N LEU A 193 3.40 -3.73 1.63
CA LEU A 193 3.38 -4.89 2.51
C LEU A 193 2.09 -4.89 3.35
N ASN A 194 1.53 -6.06 3.53
CA ASN A 194 0.45 -6.25 4.48
C ASN A 194 1.05 -6.44 5.87
N TYR A 195 0.62 -5.63 6.82
CA TYR A 195 1.00 -5.74 8.23
C TYR A 195 -0.18 -6.39 8.96
N ASP A 196 -0.10 -7.67 9.19
CA ASP A 196 -1.03 -8.41 10.05
C ASP A 196 -0.70 -8.24 11.54
#